data_d172c5409097b03ddb73149a4084f2f7
#
_entry.id   d172c5409097b03ddb73149a4084f2f7
#
_cell.length_a   1.000
_cell.length_b   1.000
_cell.length_c   1.000
_cell.angle_alpha   90.00
_cell.angle_beta   90.00
_cell.angle_gamma   90.00
#
_symmetry.space_group_name_H-M   'P 1'
#
loop_
_entity.id
_entity.type
_entity.pdbx_description
1 polymer ?
#
loop_
_entity_poly.entity_id
_entity_poly.type
_entity_poly.pdbx_seq_one_letter_code
_entity_poly.pdbx_strand_id
1 'polypeptide(L)'
;MGIVRKILWLILVAILGAAGWFAWAVLTPIQPSAQTFVLLHPGYSTHRIAAELKGAGVIRSERAFILWQYFHHKRSLKAGEYLFDKPTNIIQIQKRLRRGDVYFHTVVIPEGFTMFDIASAIEDAGLGSAQEFLKVAQSETSLISDIAPGARSLEGYLFPDTYEFSRMMSMQEMAAAMVCQFRVVARQIGLLNGQSGEAAASGSGRSGHVCGVVMIQVRDVKDTPSITPADPLDVERTVIMASIVEKETAVAEERPMVASVYYNRLAKNIALDADPSIIYAELLAGTYQGALHHADMQFTSPYNTYRHAGLPPGPIGNPGRSALEAAMHPAQSDYYYFVADAQGHHRFAHTIEEHNKNVVAYRQAMRGR
;
A
#
# COMPACT_ATOMS: atom_id res chain seq x y z
N MET A 1 -50.12 -50.24 -29.64
CA MET A 1 -50.31 -49.15 -28.71
C MET A 1 -49.58 -49.34 -27.36
N GLY A 2 -49.35 -50.55 -26.83
CA GLY A 2 -48.70 -50.74 -25.51
C GLY A 2 -47.22 -50.38 -25.40
N ILE A 3 -46.39 -50.63 -26.43
CA ILE A 3 -44.96 -50.43 -26.42
C ILE A 3 -44.59 -48.90 -26.44
N VAL A 4 -45.26 -48.18 -27.35
CA VAL A 4 -45.07 -46.70 -27.46
C VAL A 4 -45.41 -45.97 -26.12
N ARG A 5 -46.47 -46.38 -25.47
CA ARG A 5 -46.89 -45.83 -24.18
C ARG A 5 -45.86 -46.14 -23.07
N LYS A 6 -45.28 -47.34 -23.09
CA LYS A 6 -44.17 -47.69 -22.13
C LYS A 6 -42.92 -46.88 -22.39
N ILE A 7 -42.55 -46.69 -23.67
CA ILE A 7 -41.36 -45.84 -24.04
C ILE A 7 -41.59 -44.40 -23.62
N LEU A 8 -42.76 -43.81 -23.89
CA LEU A 8 -43.09 -42.45 -23.46
C LEU A 8 -43.05 -42.31 -21.94
N TRP A 9 -43.52 -43.33 -21.20
CA TRP A 9 -43.45 -43.32 -19.72
C TRP A 9 -42.02 -43.37 -19.20
N LEU A 10 -41.16 -44.21 -19.80
CA LEU A 10 -39.73 -44.28 -19.46
C LEU A 10 -39.02 -42.97 -19.77
N ILE A 11 -39.31 -42.33 -20.88
CA ILE A 11 -38.77 -41.02 -21.23
C ILE A 11 -39.22 -39.97 -20.21
N LEU A 12 -40.48 -39.94 -19.82
CA LEU A 12 -41.00 -39.02 -18.81
C LEU A 12 -40.32 -39.21 -17.47
N VAL A 13 -40.16 -40.45 -17.02
CA VAL A 13 -39.45 -40.75 -15.74
C VAL A 13 -37.98 -40.31 -15.81
N ALA A 14 -37.30 -40.54 -16.94
CA ALA A 14 -35.92 -40.09 -17.14
C ALA A 14 -35.80 -38.55 -17.10
N ILE A 15 -36.75 -37.84 -17.75
CA ILE A 15 -36.79 -36.36 -17.71
C ILE A 15 -37.04 -35.86 -16.30
N LEU A 16 -38.00 -36.43 -15.55
CA LEU A 16 -38.27 -36.04 -14.16
C LEU A 16 -37.09 -36.35 -13.25
N GLY A 17 -36.42 -37.50 -13.45
CA GLY A 17 -35.19 -37.83 -12.73
C GLY A 17 -34.05 -36.86 -13.00
N ALA A 18 -33.84 -36.49 -14.27
CA ALA A 18 -32.83 -35.51 -14.67
C ALA A 18 -33.14 -34.09 -14.10
N ALA A 19 -34.40 -33.68 -14.15
CA ALA A 19 -34.85 -32.41 -13.59
C ALA A 19 -34.69 -32.38 -12.06
N GLY A 20 -35.04 -33.45 -11.36
CA GLY A 20 -34.87 -33.60 -9.93
C GLY A 20 -33.39 -33.54 -9.51
N TRP A 21 -32.53 -34.29 -10.25
CA TRP A 21 -31.08 -34.23 -10.02
C TRP A 21 -30.51 -32.80 -10.26
N PHE A 22 -30.93 -32.17 -11.35
CA PHE A 22 -30.51 -30.81 -11.66
C PHE A 22 -30.93 -29.81 -10.57
N ALA A 23 -32.20 -29.87 -10.17
CA ALA A 23 -32.71 -29.03 -9.08
C ALA A 23 -31.95 -29.25 -7.78
N TRP A 24 -31.69 -30.50 -7.41
CA TRP A 24 -30.87 -30.84 -6.24
C TRP A 24 -29.44 -30.28 -6.35
N ALA A 25 -28.78 -30.46 -7.51
CA ALA A 25 -27.41 -29.96 -7.71
C ALA A 25 -27.32 -28.44 -7.68
N VAL A 26 -28.34 -27.71 -8.13
CA VAL A 26 -28.36 -26.24 -8.20
C VAL A 26 -28.78 -25.62 -6.88
N LEU A 27 -29.82 -26.17 -6.22
CA LEU A 27 -30.45 -25.51 -5.05
C LEU A 27 -29.85 -25.93 -3.72
N THR A 28 -29.28 -27.13 -3.62
CA THR A 28 -28.77 -27.63 -2.33
C THR A 28 -27.41 -26.95 -2.01
N PRO A 29 -27.28 -26.21 -0.92
CA PRO A 29 -26.03 -25.59 -0.55
C PRO A 29 -24.92 -26.61 -0.24
N ILE A 30 -23.69 -26.23 -0.48
CA ILE A 30 -22.49 -26.92 0.02
C ILE A 30 -21.87 -26.09 1.11
N GLN A 31 -21.54 -26.73 2.23
CA GLN A 31 -20.71 -26.15 3.28
C GLN A 31 -19.28 -26.56 3.00
N PRO A 32 -18.37 -25.62 2.69
CA PRO A 32 -16.94 -25.92 2.65
C PRO A 32 -16.44 -26.37 4.03
N SER A 33 -15.49 -27.30 4.07
CA SER A 33 -14.90 -27.81 5.33
C SER A 33 -13.99 -26.79 6.02
N ALA A 34 -13.50 -25.80 5.26
CA ALA A 34 -12.67 -24.69 5.72
C ALA A 34 -12.94 -23.44 4.85
N GLN A 35 -12.34 -22.31 5.21
CA GLN A 35 -12.31 -21.15 4.33
C GLN A 35 -11.67 -21.55 3.00
N THR A 36 -12.43 -21.49 1.93
CA THR A 36 -12.00 -21.92 0.60
C THR A 36 -11.90 -20.71 -0.32
N PHE A 37 -10.69 -20.46 -0.82
CA PHE A 37 -10.45 -19.40 -1.80
C PHE A 37 -10.43 -20.00 -3.21
N VAL A 38 -11.11 -19.35 -4.13
CA VAL A 38 -11.13 -19.71 -5.55
C VAL A 38 -10.67 -18.53 -6.37
N LEU A 39 -9.55 -18.68 -7.07
CA LEU A 39 -8.99 -17.65 -7.94
C LEU A 39 -9.44 -17.88 -9.38
N LEU A 40 -10.18 -16.92 -9.94
CA LEU A 40 -10.69 -16.94 -11.29
C LEU A 40 -9.99 -15.90 -12.14
N HIS A 41 -9.13 -16.35 -13.07
CA HIS A 41 -8.37 -15.43 -13.92
C HIS A 41 -9.21 -14.80 -15.04
N PRO A 42 -8.86 -13.58 -15.50
CA PRO A 42 -9.47 -12.97 -16.67
C PRO A 42 -9.37 -13.91 -17.89
N GLY A 43 -10.42 -13.96 -18.70
CA GLY A 43 -10.46 -14.80 -19.89
C GLY A 43 -10.85 -16.26 -19.66
N TYR A 44 -11.06 -16.69 -18.40
CA TYR A 44 -11.56 -18.05 -18.16
C TYR A 44 -12.95 -18.26 -18.80
N SER A 45 -13.08 -19.38 -19.54
CA SER A 45 -14.37 -19.82 -20.05
C SER A 45 -15.27 -20.28 -18.90
N THR A 46 -16.59 -20.32 -19.13
CA THR A 46 -17.55 -20.87 -18.16
C THR A 46 -17.21 -22.31 -17.75
N HIS A 47 -16.65 -23.11 -18.65
CA HIS A 47 -16.20 -24.48 -18.36
C HIS A 47 -15.02 -24.47 -17.40
N ARG A 48 -14.02 -23.60 -17.63
CA ARG A 48 -12.85 -23.48 -16.74
C ARG A 48 -13.26 -22.99 -15.35
N ILE A 49 -14.15 -21.99 -15.28
CA ILE A 49 -14.70 -21.49 -14.00
C ILE A 49 -15.42 -22.62 -13.25
N ALA A 50 -16.26 -23.43 -13.96
CA ALA A 50 -16.95 -24.55 -13.35
C ALA A 50 -15.97 -25.60 -12.81
N ALA A 51 -14.91 -25.91 -13.56
CA ALA A 51 -13.87 -26.84 -13.14
C ALA A 51 -13.13 -26.38 -11.88
N GLU A 52 -12.71 -25.09 -11.81
CA GLU A 52 -12.08 -24.51 -10.62
C GLU A 52 -13.01 -24.58 -9.39
N LEU A 53 -14.27 -24.16 -9.54
CA LEU A 53 -15.26 -24.23 -8.47
C LEU A 53 -15.53 -25.68 -8.01
N LYS A 54 -15.50 -26.63 -8.93
CA LYS A 54 -15.66 -28.06 -8.61
C LYS A 54 -14.43 -28.62 -7.93
N GLY A 55 -13.24 -28.30 -8.41
CA GLY A 55 -11.95 -28.69 -7.80
C GLY A 55 -11.83 -28.17 -6.37
N ALA A 56 -12.30 -26.95 -6.12
CA ALA A 56 -12.35 -26.34 -4.78
C ALA A 56 -13.50 -26.91 -3.90
N GLY A 57 -14.35 -27.78 -4.40
CA GLY A 57 -15.43 -28.41 -3.64
C GLY A 57 -16.63 -27.49 -3.33
N VAL A 58 -16.72 -26.31 -3.97
CA VAL A 58 -17.80 -25.34 -3.72
C VAL A 58 -19.06 -25.59 -4.58
N ILE A 59 -18.95 -26.42 -5.61
CA ILE A 59 -20.10 -26.90 -6.39
C ILE A 59 -20.04 -28.42 -6.53
N ARG A 60 -21.24 -29.07 -6.64
CA ARG A 60 -21.35 -30.52 -6.83
C ARG A 60 -21.09 -30.95 -8.27
N SER A 61 -21.53 -30.15 -9.24
CA SER A 61 -21.54 -30.52 -10.65
C SER A 61 -21.20 -29.34 -11.55
N GLU A 62 -20.15 -29.49 -12.34
CA GLU A 62 -19.79 -28.57 -13.41
C GLU A 62 -20.92 -28.44 -14.46
N ARG A 63 -21.52 -29.58 -14.85
CA ARG A 63 -22.61 -29.59 -15.83
C ARG A 63 -23.82 -28.80 -15.36
N ALA A 64 -24.17 -28.91 -14.07
CA ALA A 64 -25.28 -28.15 -13.50
C ALA A 64 -24.96 -26.62 -13.46
N PHE A 65 -23.74 -26.26 -13.14
CA PHE A 65 -23.28 -24.85 -13.15
C PHE A 65 -23.33 -24.27 -14.58
N ILE A 66 -22.79 -25.00 -15.57
CA ILE A 66 -22.75 -24.57 -16.97
C ILE A 66 -24.16 -24.44 -17.53
N LEU A 67 -25.02 -25.43 -17.28
CA LEU A 67 -26.40 -25.42 -17.74
C LEU A 67 -27.19 -24.27 -17.11
N TRP A 68 -27.03 -24.03 -15.81
CA TRP A 68 -27.63 -22.89 -15.14
C TRP A 68 -27.18 -21.57 -15.74
N GLN A 69 -25.88 -21.41 -16.01
CA GLN A 69 -25.33 -20.23 -16.68
C GLN A 69 -25.87 -20.05 -18.09
N TYR A 70 -26.05 -21.14 -18.86
CA TYR A 70 -26.59 -21.08 -20.19
C TYR A 70 -28.02 -20.53 -20.23
N PHE A 71 -28.86 -20.92 -19.27
CA PHE A 71 -30.24 -20.40 -19.18
C PHE A 71 -30.29 -18.95 -18.61
N HIS A 72 -29.26 -18.50 -17.94
CA HIS A 72 -29.24 -17.21 -17.22
C HIS A 72 -28.11 -16.27 -17.67
N HIS A 73 -27.55 -16.43 -18.86
CA HIS A 73 -26.31 -15.82 -19.36
C HIS A 73 -26.39 -14.32 -19.72
N LYS A 74 -27.27 -13.54 -19.10
CA LYS A 74 -27.41 -12.10 -19.38
C LYS A 74 -26.20 -11.24 -18.96
N ARG A 75 -25.25 -11.75 -18.18
CA ARG A 75 -24.05 -11.03 -17.71
C ARG A 75 -22.85 -11.97 -17.61
N SER A 76 -21.65 -11.45 -17.91
CA SER A 76 -20.38 -12.16 -17.73
C SER A 76 -20.09 -12.43 -16.24
N LEU A 77 -19.37 -13.51 -15.96
CA LEU A 77 -18.79 -13.81 -14.66
C LEU A 77 -17.49 -13.03 -14.54
N LYS A 78 -17.30 -12.33 -13.42
CA LYS A 78 -16.11 -11.48 -13.21
C LYS A 78 -14.95 -12.31 -12.67
N ALA A 79 -13.74 -11.98 -13.12
CA ALA A 79 -12.50 -12.52 -12.57
C ALA A 79 -12.25 -11.94 -11.17
N GLY A 80 -11.44 -12.64 -10.37
CA GLY A 80 -11.09 -12.25 -9.02
C GLY A 80 -10.91 -13.44 -8.10
N GLU A 81 -10.50 -13.19 -6.86
CA GLU A 81 -10.48 -14.17 -5.79
C GLU A 81 -11.80 -14.15 -5.04
N TYR A 82 -12.37 -15.32 -4.79
CA TYR A 82 -13.65 -15.46 -4.09
C TYR A 82 -13.49 -16.34 -2.86
N LEU A 83 -13.88 -15.84 -1.70
CA LEU A 83 -13.90 -16.58 -0.44
C LEU A 83 -15.27 -17.30 -0.29
N PHE A 84 -15.23 -18.60 -0.05
CA PHE A 84 -16.38 -19.42 0.31
C PHE A 84 -16.19 -19.99 1.74
N ASP A 85 -16.86 -19.40 2.71
CA ASP A 85 -16.80 -19.74 4.13
C ASP A 85 -18.17 -20.14 4.71
N LYS A 86 -19.24 -19.96 3.92
CA LYS A 86 -20.64 -20.23 4.32
C LYS A 86 -21.32 -21.17 3.32
N PRO A 87 -22.38 -21.90 3.76
CA PRO A 87 -23.17 -22.73 2.87
C PRO A 87 -23.65 -21.94 1.68
N THR A 88 -23.31 -22.38 0.47
CA THR A 88 -23.62 -21.64 -0.76
C THR A 88 -24.10 -22.60 -1.86
N ASN A 89 -25.09 -22.21 -2.62
CA ASN A 89 -25.58 -22.94 -3.78
C ASN A 89 -25.16 -22.28 -5.11
N ILE A 90 -25.35 -22.97 -6.23
CA ILE A 90 -24.92 -22.50 -7.57
C ILE A 90 -25.52 -21.13 -7.90
N ILE A 91 -26.75 -20.85 -7.51
CA ILE A 91 -27.43 -19.58 -7.77
C ILE A 91 -26.72 -18.43 -7.06
N GLN A 92 -26.41 -18.63 -5.78
CA GLN A 92 -25.72 -17.63 -4.95
C GLN A 92 -24.29 -17.41 -5.43
N ILE A 93 -23.58 -18.49 -5.80
CA ILE A 93 -22.23 -18.41 -6.37
C ILE A 93 -22.26 -17.57 -7.64
N GLN A 94 -23.13 -17.86 -8.59
CA GLN A 94 -23.21 -17.09 -9.84
C GLN A 94 -23.61 -15.63 -9.59
N LYS A 95 -24.48 -15.36 -8.61
CA LYS A 95 -24.83 -14.00 -8.23
C LYS A 95 -23.62 -13.23 -7.74
N ARG A 96 -22.76 -13.85 -6.88
CA ARG A 96 -21.50 -13.27 -6.40
C ARG A 96 -20.52 -13.03 -7.56
N LEU A 97 -20.30 -14.03 -8.41
CA LEU A 97 -19.40 -13.90 -9.56
C LEU A 97 -19.84 -12.81 -10.55
N ARG A 98 -21.15 -12.64 -10.77
CA ARG A 98 -21.70 -11.57 -11.64
C ARG A 98 -21.56 -10.17 -11.04
N ARG A 99 -21.71 -10.04 -9.72
CA ARG A 99 -21.49 -8.76 -9.02
C ARG A 99 -20.01 -8.41 -8.99
N GLY A 100 -19.15 -9.42 -8.89
CA GLY A 100 -17.72 -9.27 -8.62
C GLY A 100 -17.49 -9.01 -7.14
N ASP A 101 -18.20 -9.76 -6.27
CA ASP A 101 -18.00 -9.71 -4.83
C ASP A 101 -16.69 -10.46 -4.52
N VAL A 102 -15.56 -9.89 -4.97
CA VAL A 102 -14.21 -10.43 -4.82
C VAL A 102 -13.72 -10.24 -3.39
N TYR A 103 -12.81 -11.10 -2.98
CA TYR A 103 -12.12 -10.99 -1.70
C TYR A 103 -10.90 -10.08 -1.86
N PHE A 104 -10.69 -9.23 -0.87
CA PHE A 104 -9.51 -8.38 -0.76
C PHE A 104 -8.73 -8.72 0.50
N HIS A 105 -7.42 -8.69 0.38
CA HIS A 105 -6.49 -8.83 1.49
C HIS A 105 -6.18 -7.44 2.05
N THR A 106 -6.42 -7.25 3.34
CA THR A 106 -6.10 -5.99 4.02
C THR A 106 -4.62 -5.98 4.37
N VAL A 107 -3.89 -4.98 3.89
CA VAL A 107 -2.48 -4.74 4.21
C VAL A 107 -2.37 -3.38 4.89
N VAL A 108 -1.88 -3.38 6.13
CA VAL A 108 -1.61 -2.15 6.89
C VAL A 108 -0.16 -1.76 6.69
N ILE A 109 0.07 -0.55 6.19
CA ILE A 109 1.40 0.05 6.01
C ILE A 109 1.53 1.20 7.01
N PRO A 110 2.24 1.00 8.12
CA PRO A 110 2.51 2.06 9.11
C PRO A 110 3.35 3.21 8.56
N GLU A 111 3.21 4.38 9.19
CA GLU A 111 4.08 5.54 8.93
C GLU A 111 5.55 5.18 9.16
N GLY A 112 6.43 5.70 8.34
CA GLY A 112 7.87 5.44 8.41
C GLY A 112 8.35 4.10 7.86
N PHE A 113 7.47 3.20 7.39
CA PHE A 113 7.91 1.99 6.70
C PHE A 113 8.77 2.34 5.48
N THR A 114 9.84 1.59 5.28
CA THR A 114 10.65 1.64 4.07
C THR A 114 10.02 0.77 2.97
N MET A 115 10.46 0.92 1.73
CA MET A 115 10.05 0.01 0.65
C MET A 115 10.37 -1.47 0.96
N PHE A 116 11.39 -1.74 1.81
CA PHE A 116 11.74 -3.09 2.26
C PHE A 116 10.68 -3.64 3.23
N ASP A 117 10.23 -2.82 4.19
CA ASP A 117 9.18 -3.19 5.14
C ASP A 117 7.85 -3.42 4.42
N ILE A 118 7.52 -2.56 3.44
CA ILE A 118 6.31 -2.70 2.61
C ILE A 118 6.36 -3.99 1.80
N ALA A 119 7.51 -4.30 1.19
CA ALA A 119 7.70 -5.53 0.43
C ALA A 119 7.47 -6.78 1.29
N SER A 120 7.99 -6.78 2.52
CA SER A 120 7.75 -7.85 3.48
C SER A 120 6.27 -7.96 3.85
N ALA A 121 5.60 -6.84 4.12
CA ALA A 121 4.16 -6.83 4.45
C ALA A 121 3.28 -7.38 3.31
N ILE A 122 3.63 -7.11 2.05
CA ILE A 122 2.95 -7.65 0.86
C ILE A 122 3.15 -9.17 0.75
N GLU A 123 4.38 -9.65 1.00
CA GLU A 123 4.71 -11.09 1.00
C GLU A 123 4.00 -11.82 2.13
N ASP A 124 4.01 -11.27 3.34
CA ASP A 124 3.32 -11.82 4.52
C ASP A 124 1.80 -11.90 4.31
N ALA A 125 1.22 -10.97 3.55
CA ALA A 125 -0.19 -11.01 3.16
C ALA A 125 -0.48 -12.04 2.04
N GLY A 126 0.54 -12.73 1.51
CA GLY A 126 0.41 -13.73 0.43
C GLY A 126 -0.01 -13.14 -0.91
N LEU A 127 0.36 -11.89 -1.19
CA LEU A 127 0.02 -11.16 -2.41
C LEU A 127 1.09 -11.26 -3.50
N GLY A 128 2.26 -11.79 -3.17
CA GLY A 128 3.38 -12.06 -4.08
C GLY A 128 4.72 -12.01 -3.33
N SER A 129 5.84 -11.97 -4.03
CA SER A 129 7.15 -11.97 -3.38
C SER A 129 7.65 -10.55 -3.06
N ALA A 130 8.33 -10.40 -1.92
CA ALA A 130 8.98 -9.16 -1.53
C ALA A 130 9.95 -8.66 -2.62
N GLN A 131 10.68 -9.57 -3.25
CA GLN A 131 11.63 -9.24 -4.29
C GLN A 131 10.96 -8.64 -5.54
N GLU A 132 9.79 -9.14 -5.94
CA GLU A 132 9.04 -8.59 -7.08
C GLU A 132 8.55 -7.17 -6.77
N PHE A 133 8.04 -6.93 -5.57
CA PHE A 133 7.62 -5.59 -5.16
C PHE A 133 8.82 -4.63 -5.08
N LEU A 134 9.93 -5.03 -4.48
CA LEU A 134 11.15 -4.21 -4.41
C LEU A 134 11.66 -3.83 -5.79
N LYS A 135 11.64 -4.75 -6.75
CA LYS A 135 12.01 -4.43 -8.13
C LYS A 135 11.14 -3.32 -8.72
N VAL A 136 9.82 -3.37 -8.50
CA VAL A 136 8.89 -2.33 -8.93
C VAL A 136 9.18 -1.02 -8.19
N ALA A 137 9.30 -1.05 -6.86
CA ALA A 137 9.56 0.15 -6.05
C ALA A 137 10.88 0.84 -6.44
N GLN A 138 11.89 0.10 -6.89
CA GLN A 138 13.18 0.63 -7.33
C GLN A 138 13.19 1.12 -8.79
N SER A 139 12.33 0.60 -9.67
CA SER A 139 12.43 0.89 -11.11
C SER A 139 11.29 1.76 -11.66
N GLU A 140 10.09 1.75 -11.06
CA GLU A 140 8.90 2.39 -11.62
C GLU A 140 8.77 3.88 -11.22
N THR A 141 9.89 4.60 -11.26
CA THR A 141 9.93 6.05 -10.95
C THR A 141 9.10 6.90 -11.90
N SER A 142 8.68 6.34 -13.04
CA SER A 142 7.73 6.97 -13.94
C SER A 142 6.41 7.38 -13.27
N LEU A 143 6.01 6.67 -12.20
CA LEU A 143 4.81 6.98 -11.42
C LEU A 143 4.88 8.33 -10.68
N ILE A 144 6.08 8.88 -10.49
CA ILE A 144 6.33 10.11 -9.71
C ILE A 144 7.21 11.12 -10.48
N SER A 145 7.53 10.87 -11.74
CA SER A 145 8.47 11.69 -12.53
C SER A 145 8.04 13.16 -12.69
N ASP A 146 6.76 13.45 -12.57
CA ASP A 146 6.19 14.80 -12.62
C ASP A 146 6.34 15.57 -11.30
N ILE A 147 6.48 14.88 -10.16
CA ILE A 147 6.61 15.49 -8.83
C ILE A 147 7.98 15.28 -8.19
N ALA A 148 8.75 14.32 -8.69
CA ALA A 148 10.10 14.01 -8.24
C ALA A 148 10.95 13.49 -9.41
N PRO A 149 11.35 14.37 -10.34
CA PRO A 149 12.08 13.95 -11.55
C PRO A 149 13.47 13.38 -11.27
N GLY A 150 14.05 13.68 -10.09
CA GLY A 150 15.33 13.15 -9.61
C GLY A 150 15.25 11.86 -8.82
N ALA A 151 14.05 11.36 -8.53
CA ALA A 151 13.85 10.20 -7.68
C ALA A 151 14.50 8.93 -8.25
N ARG A 152 15.17 8.19 -7.38
CA ARG A 152 15.86 6.93 -7.71
C ARG A 152 15.01 5.68 -7.45
N SER A 153 13.91 5.84 -6.74
CA SER A 153 12.95 4.81 -6.39
C SER A 153 11.62 5.45 -5.99
N LEU A 154 10.62 4.63 -5.65
CA LEU A 154 9.36 5.10 -5.09
C LEU A 154 9.42 5.34 -3.57
N GLU A 155 10.58 5.18 -2.92
CA GLU A 155 10.74 5.46 -1.49
C GLU A 155 10.32 6.90 -1.17
N GLY A 156 9.53 7.06 -0.10
CA GLY A 156 8.94 8.34 0.30
C GLY A 156 7.58 8.64 -0.35
N TYR A 157 7.21 7.90 -1.40
CA TYR A 157 5.98 8.11 -2.16
C TYR A 157 4.99 6.94 -2.09
N LEU A 158 5.35 5.85 -1.41
CA LEU A 158 4.48 4.71 -1.11
C LEU A 158 3.71 5.01 0.19
N PHE A 159 2.66 5.83 0.10
CA PHE A 159 2.01 6.43 1.27
C PHE A 159 1.54 5.38 2.30
N PRO A 160 1.80 5.59 3.60
CA PRO A 160 1.32 4.72 4.67
C PRO A 160 -0.20 4.84 4.84
N ASP A 161 -0.91 3.70 4.74
CA ASP A 161 -2.36 3.59 4.91
C ASP A 161 -2.77 2.12 5.05
N THR A 162 -4.06 1.87 5.19
CA THR A 162 -4.64 0.53 5.11
C THR A 162 -5.17 0.27 3.70
N TYR A 163 -4.57 -0.68 3.02
CA TYR A 163 -4.91 -1.03 1.63
C TYR A 163 -5.69 -2.33 1.54
N GLU A 164 -6.60 -2.41 0.58
CA GLU A 164 -7.31 -3.61 0.20
C GLU A 164 -6.82 -4.07 -1.17
N PHE A 165 -5.95 -5.09 -1.20
CA PHE A 165 -5.40 -5.64 -2.42
C PHE A 165 -5.99 -7.00 -2.77
N SER A 166 -6.16 -7.24 -4.07
CA SER A 166 -6.51 -8.55 -4.60
C SER A 166 -5.25 -9.27 -5.10
N ARG A 167 -5.19 -10.59 -4.97
CA ARG A 167 -4.15 -11.42 -5.60
C ARG A 167 -4.08 -11.31 -7.12
N MET A 168 -5.09 -10.67 -7.73
CA MET A 168 -5.09 -10.40 -9.17
C MET A 168 -4.35 -9.12 -9.55
N MET A 169 -4.02 -8.27 -8.57
CA MET A 169 -3.27 -7.05 -8.80
C MET A 169 -1.79 -7.37 -8.98
N SER A 170 -1.16 -6.71 -9.94
CA SER A 170 0.29 -6.71 -10.12
C SER A 170 0.97 -5.85 -9.04
N MET A 171 2.25 -6.08 -8.80
CA MET A 171 3.06 -5.24 -7.89
C MET A 171 3.07 -3.78 -8.34
N GLN A 172 3.05 -3.53 -9.64
CA GLN A 172 2.97 -2.17 -10.19
C GLN A 172 1.64 -1.50 -9.87
N GLU A 173 0.52 -2.22 -9.94
CA GLU A 173 -0.79 -1.67 -9.56
C GLU A 173 -0.88 -1.39 -8.06
N MET A 174 -0.28 -2.25 -7.21
CA MET A 174 -0.22 -2.02 -5.77
C MET A 174 0.64 -0.79 -5.44
N ALA A 175 1.83 -0.67 -6.02
CA ALA A 175 2.69 0.51 -5.86
C ALA A 175 2.01 1.79 -6.38
N ALA A 176 1.34 1.71 -7.53
CA ALA A 176 0.60 2.82 -8.10
C ALA A 176 -0.57 3.28 -7.21
N ALA A 177 -1.25 2.36 -6.52
CA ALA A 177 -2.28 2.68 -5.54
C ALA A 177 -1.70 3.46 -4.34
N MET A 178 -0.53 3.06 -3.84
CA MET A 178 0.16 3.75 -2.75
C MET A 178 0.63 5.15 -3.17
N VAL A 179 1.19 5.29 -4.37
CA VAL A 179 1.57 6.60 -4.96
C VAL A 179 0.34 7.49 -5.18
N CYS A 180 -0.78 6.91 -5.61
CA CYS A 180 -2.04 7.64 -5.76
C CYS A 180 -2.51 8.22 -4.42
N GLN A 181 -2.44 7.43 -3.34
CA GLN A 181 -2.78 7.89 -1.99
C GLN A 181 -1.85 9.01 -1.52
N PHE A 182 -0.54 8.91 -1.79
CA PHE A 182 0.40 10.01 -1.57
C PHE A 182 -0.07 11.29 -2.25
N ARG A 183 -0.44 11.22 -3.53
CA ARG A 183 -0.90 12.38 -4.30
C ARG A 183 -2.19 12.98 -3.73
N VAL A 184 -3.11 12.15 -3.25
CA VAL A 184 -4.35 12.61 -2.60
C VAL A 184 -4.00 13.41 -1.34
N VAL A 185 -3.19 12.85 -0.45
CA VAL A 185 -2.79 13.50 0.80
C VAL A 185 -1.96 14.75 0.53
N ALA A 186 -0.98 14.68 -0.37
CA ALA A 186 -0.12 15.79 -0.73
C ALA A 186 -0.90 16.99 -1.30
N ARG A 187 -1.98 16.76 -2.06
CA ARG A 187 -2.91 17.83 -2.46
C ARG A 187 -3.71 18.39 -1.29
N GLN A 188 -4.20 17.53 -0.40
CA GLN A 188 -4.98 17.96 0.77
C GLN A 188 -4.18 18.86 1.70
N ILE A 189 -2.88 18.63 1.86
CA ILE A 189 -2.00 19.46 2.71
C ILE A 189 -1.35 20.63 1.96
N GLY A 190 -1.60 20.76 0.66
CA GLY A 190 -1.06 21.85 -0.14
C GLY A 190 0.34 21.62 -0.70
N LEU A 191 0.95 20.44 -0.51
CA LEU A 191 2.28 20.11 -1.07
C LEU A 191 2.25 20.04 -2.61
N LEU A 192 1.16 19.58 -3.20
CA LEU A 192 0.93 19.48 -4.65
C LEU A 192 -0.12 20.50 -5.13
N ASN A 193 -0.06 21.74 -4.71
CA ASN A 193 -0.96 22.80 -5.19
C ASN A 193 -0.56 23.29 -6.58
N GLY A 194 -1.53 23.31 -7.49
CA GLY A 194 -1.41 23.91 -8.82
C GLY A 194 -1.29 22.95 -10.01
N GLN A 195 -1.16 21.64 -9.79
CA GLN A 195 -1.36 20.65 -10.85
C GLN A 195 -2.83 20.17 -10.82
N SER A 196 -3.77 21.09 -11.04
CA SER A 196 -5.14 20.73 -11.42
C SER A 196 -5.04 20.06 -12.80
N GLY A 197 -5.13 18.74 -12.81
CA GLY A 197 -5.23 17.96 -14.03
C GLY A 197 -6.53 18.25 -14.77
N GLU A 198 -6.57 19.33 -15.52
CA GLU A 198 -7.50 19.53 -16.63
C GLU A 198 -7.21 18.61 -17.82
N ALA A 199 -6.37 17.60 -17.65
CA ALA A 199 -6.06 16.61 -18.69
C ALA A 199 -6.97 15.38 -18.68
N ALA A 200 -8.11 15.39 -17.97
CA ALA A 200 -9.02 14.24 -17.91
C ALA A 200 -10.29 14.38 -18.77
N ALA A 201 -10.43 15.39 -19.61
CA ALA A 201 -11.66 15.62 -20.38
C ALA A 201 -11.52 15.74 -21.91
N SER A 202 -10.34 15.65 -22.50
CA SER A 202 -10.29 15.62 -23.99
C SER A 202 -9.03 14.95 -24.53
N GLY A 203 -9.18 13.82 -25.17
CA GLY A 203 -8.18 13.28 -26.09
C GLY A 203 -7.66 11.88 -25.77
N SER A 204 -8.04 10.95 -26.63
CA SER A 204 -7.48 9.63 -26.82
C SER A 204 -5.94 9.61 -26.76
N GLY A 205 -5.37 9.11 -25.65
CA GLY A 205 -3.93 8.91 -25.55
C GLY A 205 -3.60 8.18 -24.23
N ARG A 206 -3.13 6.96 -24.37
CA ARG A 206 -2.73 6.07 -23.29
C ARG A 206 -1.74 6.73 -22.34
N SER A 207 -2.17 7.33 -21.26
CA SER A 207 -1.36 7.57 -20.05
C SER A 207 -2.12 8.42 -19.03
N GLY A 208 -3.06 7.85 -18.29
CA GLY A 208 -3.83 8.67 -17.34
C GLY A 208 -4.89 7.93 -16.53
N HIS A 209 -4.64 6.71 -16.06
CA HIS A 209 -5.64 5.95 -15.33
C HIS A 209 -5.09 5.20 -14.11
N VAL A 210 -4.30 5.86 -13.27
CA VAL A 210 -3.75 5.18 -12.08
C VAL A 210 -4.63 5.35 -10.85
N CYS A 211 -5.38 6.44 -10.71
CA CYS A 211 -6.26 6.66 -9.56
C CYS A 211 -7.68 6.07 -9.70
N GLY A 212 -8.05 5.47 -10.82
CA GLY A 212 -9.41 4.98 -11.08
C GLY A 212 -9.72 3.54 -10.65
N VAL A 213 -8.77 2.79 -10.15
CA VAL A 213 -8.91 1.34 -9.91
C VAL A 213 -9.03 0.97 -8.42
N VAL A 214 -8.67 1.87 -7.51
CA VAL A 214 -8.73 1.60 -6.07
C VAL A 214 -9.91 2.36 -5.46
N MET A 215 -10.88 1.63 -4.93
CA MET A 215 -11.97 2.23 -4.12
C MET A 215 -11.39 2.65 -2.77
N ILE A 216 -10.74 3.82 -2.74
CA ILE A 216 -10.38 4.49 -1.49
C ILE A 216 -11.60 5.28 -1.05
N GLN A 217 -12.11 5.03 0.15
CA GLN A 217 -13.15 5.87 0.76
C GLN A 217 -12.51 7.22 1.15
N VAL A 218 -12.52 8.16 0.23
CA VAL A 218 -12.10 9.53 0.51
C VAL A 218 -13.21 10.21 1.34
N ARG A 219 -12.88 10.60 2.57
CA ARG A 219 -13.75 11.49 3.35
C ARG A 219 -13.70 12.88 2.74
N ASP A 220 -14.86 13.45 2.47
CA ASP A 220 -15.05 14.80 1.93
C ASP A 220 -14.24 15.86 2.69
N VAL A 221 -13.39 16.58 1.96
CA VAL A 221 -12.69 17.76 2.47
C VAL A 221 -13.27 18.99 1.81
N LYS A 222 -13.84 19.89 2.63
CA LYS A 222 -14.30 21.21 2.22
C LYS A 222 -13.15 22.22 2.32
N ASP A 223 -13.04 23.03 1.27
CA ASP A 223 -12.33 24.31 1.18
C ASP A 223 -10.81 24.34 1.51
N THR A 224 -9.99 24.36 0.46
CA THR A 224 -8.57 24.68 0.55
C THR A 224 -8.30 26.06 -0.09
N PRO A 225 -7.50 26.95 0.56
CA PRO A 225 -7.11 28.23 -0.02
C PRO A 225 -6.16 28.04 -1.19
N SER A 226 -6.26 28.94 -2.19
CA SER A 226 -5.41 29.00 -3.37
C SER A 226 -3.98 29.36 -2.96
N ILE A 227 -3.03 28.41 -3.17
CA ILE A 227 -1.60 28.61 -2.98
C ILE A 227 -0.87 28.38 -4.31
N THR A 228 0.24 29.04 -4.52
CA THR A 228 1.09 28.97 -5.73
C THR A 228 1.59 27.55 -6.00
N PRO A 229 1.80 27.12 -7.27
CA PRO A 229 2.34 25.80 -7.59
C PRO A 229 3.71 25.57 -6.92
N ALA A 230 3.88 24.45 -6.23
CA ALA A 230 5.17 24.05 -5.69
C ALA A 230 6.10 23.59 -6.83
N ASP A 231 7.37 23.99 -6.78
CA ASP A 231 8.40 23.46 -7.66
C ASP A 231 8.57 21.96 -7.38
N PRO A 232 8.64 21.08 -8.39
CA PRO A 232 8.92 19.66 -8.22
C PRO A 232 10.16 19.37 -7.35
N LEU A 233 11.18 20.19 -7.42
CA LEU A 233 12.38 20.11 -6.57
C LEU A 233 12.06 20.38 -5.09
N ASP A 234 11.12 21.28 -4.82
CA ASP A 234 10.67 21.56 -3.46
C ASP A 234 9.85 20.41 -2.89
N VAL A 235 9.05 19.72 -3.70
CA VAL A 235 8.31 18.52 -3.31
C VAL A 235 9.29 17.42 -2.90
N GLU A 236 10.28 17.10 -3.74
CA GLU A 236 11.27 16.07 -3.46
C GLU A 236 12.04 16.36 -2.17
N ARG A 237 12.54 17.59 -2.00
CA ARG A 237 13.25 18.01 -0.78
C ARG A 237 12.37 17.93 0.47
N THR A 238 11.10 18.31 0.35
CA THR A 238 10.13 18.21 1.44
C THR A 238 9.90 16.76 1.84
N VAL A 239 9.74 15.84 0.88
CA VAL A 239 9.54 14.41 1.16
C VAL A 239 10.79 13.80 1.80
N ILE A 240 11.99 14.17 1.34
CA ILE A 240 13.25 13.73 1.97
C ILE A 240 13.30 14.18 3.43
N MET A 241 13.06 15.47 3.70
CA MET A 241 13.04 16.00 5.06
C MET A 241 11.97 15.32 5.91
N ALA A 242 10.75 15.16 5.39
CA ALA A 242 9.66 14.51 6.10
C ALA A 242 10.00 13.06 6.47
N SER A 243 10.71 12.33 5.59
CA SER A 243 11.12 10.95 5.87
C SER A 243 12.14 10.86 7.03
N ILE A 244 13.02 11.87 7.16
CA ILE A 244 13.95 11.97 8.30
C ILE A 244 13.17 12.26 9.57
N VAL A 245 12.34 13.31 9.57
CA VAL A 245 11.51 13.71 10.72
C VAL A 245 10.62 12.57 11.21
N GLU A 246 10.02 11.82 10.29
CA GLU A 246 9.19 10.65 10.61
C GLU A 246 9.95 9.59 11.41
N LYS A 247 11.20 9.34 11.03
CA LYS A 247 12.05 8.33 11.68
C LYS A 247 12.67 8.80 13.00
N GLU A 248 12.71 10.10 13.26
CA GLU A 248 13.33 10.68 14.47
C GLU A 248 12.36 10.71 15.64
N THR A 249 11.10 11.04 15.43
CA THR A 249 10.15 11.18 16.53
C THR A 249 8.79 10.53 16.25
N ALA A 250 8.34 9.73 17.22
CA ALA A 250 6.97 9.23 17.27
C ALA A 250 5.98 10.29 17.81
N VAL A 251 6.48 11.37 18.44
CA VAL A 251 5.64 12.43 19.04
C VAL A 251 5.28 13.45 17.96
N ALA A 252 4.04 13.40 17.49
CA ALA A 252 3.58 14.21 16.37
C ALA A 252 3.71 15.72 16.63
N GLU A 253 3.49 16.17 17.87
CA GLU A 253 3.57 17.57 18.28
C GLU A 253 4.99 18.12 18.23
N GLU A 254 6.01 17.27 18.30
CA GLU A 254 7.42 17.66 18.25
C GLU A 254 7.97 17.71 16.82
N ARG A 255 7.31 17.07 15.85
CA ARG A 255 7.76 17.00 14.45
C ARG A 255 8.10 18.36 13.84
N PRO A 256 7.29 19.44 14.02
CA PRO A 256 7.66 20.77 13.51
C PRO A 256 8.94 21.34 14.13
N MET A 257 9.21 21.04 15.40
CA MET A 257 10.42 21.50 16.08
C MET A 257 11.63 20.69 15.62
N VAL A 258 11.51 19.37 15.46
CA VAL A 258 12.57 18.51 14.91
C VAL A 258 12.90 18.94 13.47
N ALA A 259 11.89 19.20 12.64
CA ALA A 259 12.08 19.74 11.29
C ALA A 259 12.84 21.08 11.32
N SER A 260 12.50 21.99 12.25
CA SER A 260 13.17 23.27 12.43
C SER A 260 14.66 23.10 12.73
N VAL A 261 15.04 22.16 13.61
CA VAL A 261 16.47 21.87 13.91
C VAL A 261 17.19 21.43 12.64
N TYR A 262 16.63 20.53 11.86
CA TYR A 262 17.27 20.06 10.63
C TYR A 262 17.40 21.18 9.58
N TYR A 263 16.38 22.01 9.39
CA TYR A 263 16.48 23.16 8.49
C TYR A 263 17.51 24.20 8.97
N ASN A 264 17.63 24.44 10.28
CA ASN A 264 18.66 25.32 10.86
C ASN A 264 20.07 24.78 10.58
N ARG A 265 20.26 23.45 10.74
CA ARG A 265 21.52 22.77 10.40
C ARG A 265 21.85 22.90 8.90
N LEU A 266 20.89 22.65 8.03
CA LEU A 266 21.06 22.81 6.58
C LEU A 266 21.46 24.25 6.22
N ALA A 267 20.80 25.25 6.80
CA ALA A 267 21.09 26.66 6.55
C ALA A 267 22.54 27.08 6.97
N LYS A 268 23.12 26.33 7.91
CA LYS A 268 24.51 26.56 8.40
C LYS A 268 25.50 25.56 7.81
N ASN A 269 25.09 24.72 6.87
CA ASN A 269 25.90 23.63 6.30
C ASN A 269 26.49 22.68 7.37
N ILE A 270 25.71 22.45 8.45
CA ILE A 270 26.01 21.47 9.50
C ILE A 270 25.44 20.10 9.02
N ALA A 271 26.20 19.03 9.25
CA ALA A 271 25.74 17.67 8.98
C ALA A 271 24.45 17.38 9.76
N LEU A 272 23.53 16.57 9.18
CA LEU A 272 22.26 16.29 9.86
C LEU A 272 22.43 15.30 11.03
N ASP A 273 23.41 14.41 10.97
CA ASP A 273 23.73 13.40 11.98
C ASP A 273 22.51 12.55 12.37
N ALA A 274 21.70 12.18 11.38
CA ALA A 274 20.49 11.42 11.56
C ALA A 274 20.77 9.90 11.52
N ASP A 275 20.70 9.22 12.66
CA ASP A 275 20.90 7.77 12.78
C ASP A 275 20.08 6.94 11.76
N PRO A 276 18.78 7.26 11.54
CA PRO A 276 17.98 6.51 10.57
C PRO A 276 18.54 6.53 9.13
N SER A 277 19.32 7.53 8.78
CA SER A 277 19.93 7.63 7.46
C SER A 277 21.01 6.56 7.24
N ILE A 278 21.70 6.14 8.30
CA ILE A 278 22.69 5.05 8.26
C ILE A 278 21.96 3.71 8.14
N ILE A 279 20.92 3.50 8.97
CA ILE A 279 20.10 2.29 8.92
C ILE A 279 19.58 2.07 7.49
N TYR A 280 19.05 3.12 6.87
CA TYR A 280 18.56 3.04 5.49
C TYR A 280 19.68 2.76 4.48
N ALA A 281 20.86 3.35 4.67
CA ALA A 281 22.03 3.08 3.84
C ALA A 281 22.46 1.60 3.90
N GLU A 282 22.39 0.99 5.07
CA GLU A 282 22.71 -0.43 5.27
C GLU A 282 21.61 -1.35 4.71
N LEU A 283 20.32 -0.95 4.82
CA LEU A 283 19.23 -1.66 4.17
C LEU A 283 19.41 -1.70 2.65
N LEU A 284 19.78 -0.57 2.04
CA LEU A 284 20.08 -0.50 0.60
C LEU A 284 21.26 -1.41 0.20
N ALA A 285 22.26 -1.54 1.08
CA ALA A 285 23.42 -2.41 0.86
C ALA A 285 23.16 -3.88 1.22
N GLY A 286 22.03 -4.19 1.88
CA GLY A 286 21.72 -5.53 2.38
C GLY A 286 22.63 -5.98 3.55
N THR A 287 23.16 -5.02 4.32
CA THR A 287 24.12 -5.27 5.42
C THR A 287 23.54 -5.00 6.80
N TYR A 288 22.32 -4.42 6.89
CA TYR A 288 21.69 -4.10 8.17
C TYR A 288 21.42 -5.36 9.02
N GLN A 289 21.86 -5.35 10.28
CA GLN A 289 21.78 -6.49 11.20
C GLN A 289 20.76 -6.29 12.34
N GLY A 290 19.85 -5.34 12.22
CA GLY A 290 18.77 -5.11 13.19
C GLY A 290 19.10 -4.12 14.30
N ALA A 291 20.35 -3.68 14.43
CA ALA A 291 20.79 -2.66 15.39
C ALA A 291 21.89 -1.80 14.78
N LEU A 292 21.93 -0.51 15.16
CA LEU A 292 22.98 0.42 14.76
C LEU A 292 24.12 0.38 15.80
N HIS A 293 25.34 0.22 15.32
CA HIS A 293 26.55 0.18 16.14
C HIS A 293 27.42 1.41 15.87
N HIS A 294 28.30 1.74 16.81
CA HIS A 294 29.20 2.90 16.66
C HIS A 294 30.09 2.81 15.40
N ALA A 295 30.46 1.61 14.99
CA ALA A 295 31.23 1.38 13.75
C ALA A 295 30.47 1.81 12.50
N ASP A 296 29.14 1.70 12.50
CA ASP A 296 28.27 1.95 11.35
C ASP A 296 28.19 3.45 11.03
N MET A 297 28.54 4.33 12.00
CA MET A 297 28.69 5.77 11.77
C MET A 297 29.73 6.09 10.67
N GLN A 298 30.65 5.15 10.41
CA GLN A 298 31.66 5.27 9.36
C GLN A 298 31.24 4.61 8.03
N PHE A 299 30.00 4.07 7.96
CA PHE A 299 29.51 3.41 6.74
C PHE A 299 29.56 4.36 5.55
N THR A 300 30.22 3.91 4.47
CA THR A 300 30.39 4.73 3.27
C THR A 300 29.16 4.62 2.38
N SER A 301 28.31 5.62 2.43
CA SER A 301 27.11 5.75 1.62
C SER A 301 26.75 7.20 1.42
N PRO A 302 26.23 7.61 0.26
CA PRO A 302 25.71 8.98 0.08
C PRO A 302 24.50 9.29 0.97
N TYR A 303 23.86 8.28 1.55
CA TYR A 303 22.78 8.45 2.54
C TYR A 303 23.31 8.74 3.94
N ASN A 304 24.58 8.47 4.26
CA ASN A 304 25.12 8.69 5.59
C ASN A 304 25.29 10.19 5.89
N THR A 305 24.34 10.77 6.62
CA THR A 305 24.29 12.20 6.96
C THR A 305 25.30 12.62 8.02
N TYR A 306 26.08 11.72 8.60
CA TYR A 306 27.26 12.04 9.44
C TYR A 306 28.47 12.38 8.56
N ARG A 307 28.55 11.84 7.36
CA ARG A 307 29.69 12.02 6.45
C ARG A 307 29.45 13.02 5.34
N HIS A 308 28.19 13.30 5.05
CA HIS A 308 27.77 14.19 3.98
C HIS A 308 26.84 15.26 4.55
N ALA A 309 27.26 16.53 4.44
CA ALA A 309 26.39 17.65 4.77
C ALA A 309 25.28 17.78 3.72
N GLY A 310 24.11 18.26 4.13
CA GLY A 310 22.96 18.40 3.27
C GLY A 310 21.96 17.25 3.40
N LEU A 311 20.92 17.26 2.56
CA LEU A 311 19.95 16.18 2.49
C LEU A 311 20.55 14.94 1.83
N PRO A 312 20.15 13.73 2.24
CA PRO A 312 20.49 12.52 1.51
C PRO A 312 19.90 12.54 0.09
N PRO A 313 20.39 11.67 -0.82
CA PRO A 313 19.98 11.67 -2.23
C PRO A 313 18.54 11.20 -2.50
N GLY A 314 17.79 10.85 -1.48
CA GLY A 314 16.39 10.45 -1.54
C GLY A 314 15.81 10.20 -0.16
N PRO A 315 14.50 9.95 -0.05
CA PRO A 315 13.85 9.62 1.22
C PRO A 315 14.41 8.33 1.84
N ILE A 316 14.29 8.21 3.16
CA ILE A 316 14.76 7.05 3.96
C ILE A 316 13.61 6.23 4.57
N GLY A 317 12.40 6.45 4.09
CA GLY A 317 11.15 5.79 4.48
C GLY A 317 9.97 6.57 3.96
N ASN A 318 8.77 6.05 4.17
CA ASN A 318 7.53 6.66 3.68
C ASN A 318 6.87 7.46 4.80
N PRO A 319 6.88 8.80 4.73
CA PRO A 319 6.36 9.66 5.79
C PRO A 319 4.83 9.69 5.79
N GLY A 320 4.24 9.81 6.98
CA GLY A 320 2.83 10.11 7.15
C GLY A 320 2.51 11.59 6.92
N ARG A 321 1.20 11.91 6.98
CA ARG A 321 0.70 13.29 6.81
C ARG A 321 1.39 14.28 7.74
N SER A 322 1.50 13.95 9.02
CA SER A 322 2.01 14.86 10.05
C SER A 322 3.49 15.22 9.83
N ALA A 323 4.30 14.25 9.36
CA ALA A 323 5.71 14.52 9.03
C ALA A 323 5.86 15.37 7.76
N LEU A 324 5.00 15.15 6.75
CA LEU A 324 4.93 16.01 5.56
C LEU A 324 4.55 17.45 5.93
N GLU A 325 3.51 17.65 6.74
CA GLU A 325 3.09 18.97 7.22
C GLU A 325 4.19 19.65 8.06
N ALA A 326 4.88 18.89 8.91
CA ALA A 326 6.00 19.42 9.70
C ALA A 326 7.19 19.87 8.85
N ALA A 327 7.50 19.13 7.77
CA ALA A 327 8.55 19.51 6.84
C ALA A 327 8.18 20.74 5.99
N MET A 328 6.89 20.90 5.65
CA MET A 328 6.38 22.10 4.94
C MET A 328 6.33 23.33 5.84
N HIS A 329 6.02 23.15 7.11
CA HIS A 329 5.75 24.19 8.07
C HIS A 329 6.53 23.96 9.37
N PRO A 330 7.88 24.02 9.31
CA PRO A 330 8.71 23.85 10.50
C PRO A 330 8.43 24.96 11.52
N ALA A 331 8.59 24.63 12.81
CA ALA A 331 8.51 25.64 13.85
C ALA A 331 9.62 26.70 13.66
N GLN A 332 9.36 27.90 14.10
CA GLN A 332 10.40 28.93 14.12
C GLN A 332 11.23 28.79 15.40
N SER A 333 12.47 28.37 15.25
CA SER A 333 13.41 28.22 16.37
C SER A 333 14.85 28.49 15.92
N ASP A 334 15.74 28.64 16.89
CA ASP A 334 17.18 28.77 16.71
C ASP A 334 17.94 27.59 17.33
N TYR A 335 17.25 26.45 17.55
CA TYR A 335 17.84 25.20 18.00
C TYR A 335 18.63 24.51 16.90
N TYR A 336 19.73 23.85 17.28
CA TYR A 336 20.59 23.05 16.40
C TYR A 336 20.73 21.62 16.87
N TYR A 337 20.28 21.29 18.09
CA TYR A 337 20.43 19.97 18.70
C TYR A 337 19.15 19.56 19.42
N PHE A 338 18.93 18.28 19.47
CA PHE A 338 17.93 17.65 20.32
C PHE A 338 18.42 16.29 20.82
N VAL A 339 17.85 15.80 21.90
CA VAL A 339 18.08 14.46 22.45
C VAL A 339 16.82 14.02 23.17
N ALA A 340 16.50 12.72 23.07
CA ALA A 340 15.37 12.15 23.79
C ALA A 340 15.53 12.32 25.31
N ASP A 341 14.43 12.50 26.02
CA ASP A 341 14.39 12.40 27.47
C ASP A 341 13.87 11.01 27.93
N ALA A 342 13.81 10.78 29.23
CA ALA A 342 13.36 9.50 29.77
C ALA A 342 11.86 9.21 29.59
N GLN A 343 11.08 10.19 29.17
CA GLN A 343 9.64 10.10 28.90
C GLN A 343 9.35 9.87 27.40
N GLY A 344 10.36 9.91 26.53
CA GLY A 344 10.23 9.75 25.09
C GLY A 344 9.97 11.06 24.34
N HIS A 345 10.09 12.21 25.03
CA HIS A 345 10.08 13.55 24.44
C HIS A 345 11.49 14.01 24.13
N HIS A 346 11.63 15.12 23.38
CA HIS A 346 12.92 15.69 23.04
C HIS A 346 13.21 16.96 23.83
N ARG A 347 14.48 17.08 24.25
CA ARG A 347 15.06 18.31 24.78
C ARG A 347 15.89 18.98 23.71
N PHE A 348 15.52 20.20 23.36
CA PHE A 348 16.16 20.98 22.32
C PHE A 348 17.26 21.84 22.94
N ALA A 349 18.32 22.18 22.18
CA ALA A 349 19.45 22.97 22.62
C ALA A 349 20.00 23.84 21.48
N HIS A 350 20.50 25.01 21.83
CA HIS A 350 21.12 25.94 20.89
C HIS A 350 22.59 25.61 20.64
N THR A 351 23.29 25.12 21.66
CA THR A 351 24.71 24.82 21.59
C THR A 351 25.04 23.38 21.90
N ILE A 352 26.23 22.94 21.49
CA ILE A 352 26.72 21.60 21.77
C ILE A 352 26.94 21.35 23.27
N GLU A 353 27.27 22.39 24.02
CA GLU A 353 27.45 22.32 25.48
C GLU A 353 26.13 22.06 26.19
N GLU A 354 25.05 22.72 25.78
CA GLU A 354 23.68 22.46 26.27
C GLU A 354 23.22 21.06 25.91
N HIS A 355 23.45 20.67 24.66
CA HIS A 355 23.12 19.33 24.18
C HIS A 355 23.84 18.27 25.03
N ASN A 356 25.14 18.40 25.25
CA ASN A 356 25.92 17.46 26.07
C ASN A 356 25.40 17.36 27.50
N LYS A 357 24.94 18.44 28.11
CA LYS A 357 24.27 18.42 29.43
C LYS A 357 22.97 17.61 29.37
N ASN A 358 22.16 17.80 28.34
CA ASN A 358 20.92 17.03 28.13
C ASN A 358 21.22 15.55 27.94
N VAL A 359 22.25 15.18 27.17
CA VAL A 359 22.69 13.77 26.97
C VAL A 359 23.12 13.15 28.31
N VAL A 360 23.87 13.86 29.13
CA VAL A 360 24.27 13.37 30.45
C VAL A 360 23.05 13.15 31.35
N ALA A 361 22.11 14.09 31.37
CA ALA A 361 20.87 13.97 32.13
C ALA A 361 20.01 12.76 31.67
N TYR A 362 19.90 12.57 30.37
CA TYR A 362 19.22 11.38 29.78
C TYR A 362 19.87 10.07 30.24
N ARG A 363 21.20 9.94 30.09
CA ARG A 363 21.95 8.75 30.51
C ARG A 363 21.82 8.45 32.00
N GLN A 364 21.78 9.50 32.86
CA GLN A 364 21.57 9.32 34.29
C GLN A 364 20.16 8.82 34.60
N ALA A 365 19.12 9.37 33.94
CA ALA A 365 17.75 8.96 34.11
C ALA A 365 17.52 7.52 33.66
N MET A 366 18.18 7.05 32.57
CA MET A 366 18.09 5.68 32.08
C MET A 366 18.81 4.65 32.95
N ARG A 367 19.87 5.05 33.69
CA ARG A 367 20.58 4.17 34.65
C ARG A 367 19.82 3.98 35.97
N GLY A 368 18.87 4.85 36.28
CA GLY A 368 18.04 4.77 37.49
C GLY A 368 16.76 3.99 37.33
N ARG A 369 16.51 3.44 36.13
CA ARG A 369 15.40 2.53 35.80
C ARG A 369 15.90 1.10 35.73
#